data_8172e26fceaf414c7a79fae6a56d1003
#
_entry.id   8172e26fceaf414c7a79fae6a56d1003
#
_cell.length_a   1.000
_cell.length_b   1.000
_cell.length_c   1.000
_cell.angle_alpha   90.00
_cell.angle_beta   90.00
_cell.angle_gamma   90.00
#
_symmetry.space_group_name_H-M   'P 1'
#
loop_
_entity.id
_entity.type
_entity.pdbx_description
1 polymer ?
#
loop_
_entity_poly.entity_id
_entity_poly.type
_entity_poly.pdbx_seq_one_letter_code
_entity_poly.pdbx_strand_id
1 'polypeptide(L)'
;MKSIPARIIVGLVLFFGATDLCHAQIAPGKYNSVILDQIRAMPSGGRYSASRTATIRLQAAAHFESGIFSVLPDAASPSYCSGATYLVFIKTIEALRARGVLSLNYATLENLLIRNQRDGEGIWGRWNANGPGTARLFHEMDLGENFDDFAQAQPGDFMKIFWSPEVGRSEHGHSVIYLGTEKRAGLEYVRFWSSNIPSGYGEKSVPRSKIVHAIFSRLDAPANLSRALTAPPVDKYLAGLLNSRSSYEEAKAKCGM
;
A
#
# COMPACT_ATOMS: atom_id res chain seq x y z
N MET A 1 -28.60 -77.28 -36.39
CA MET A 1 -28.76 -76.16 -35.49
C MET A 1 -27.41 -75.88 -34.82
N LYS A 2 -26.71 -74.79 -35.25
CA LYS A 2 -25.38 -74.42 -34.71
C LYS A 2 -25.60 -73.18 -33.81
N SER A 3 -25.28 -73.30 -32.55
CA SER A 3 -25.33 -72.30 -31.53
C SER A 3 -24.17 -71.29 -31.71
N ILE A 4 -24.45 -69.99 -31.72
CA ILE A 4 -23.49 -68.91 -31.77
C ILE A 4 -23.23 -68.42 -30.32
N PRO A 5 -21.95 -68.32 -29.86
CA PRO A 5 -21.69 -67.82 -28.54
C PRO A 5 -21.73 -66.29 -28.49
N ALA A 6 -22.39 -65.76 -27.46
CA ALA A 6 -22.42 -64.33 -27.16
C ALA A 6 -21.06 -63.79 -26.67
N ARG A 7 -20.54 -62.74 -27.31
CA ARG A 7 -19.40 -61.99 -26.85
C ARG A 7 -19.81 -60.92 -25.86
N ILE A 8 -19.33 -61.00 -24.63
CA ILE A 8 -19.48 -59.98 -23.61
C ILE A 8 -18.38 -58.91 -23.87
N ILE A 9 -18.79 -57.69 -24.20
CA ILE A 9 -17.90 -56.52 -24.27
C ILE A 9 -17.89 -55.88 -22.90
N VAL A 10 -16.77 -55.97 -22.18
CA VAL A 10 -16.53 -55.23 -20.93
C VAL A 10 -16.04 -53.83 -21.30
N GLY A 11 -16.91 -52.86 -21.17
CA GLY A 11 -16.53 -51.45 -21.35
C GLY A 11 -15.81 -50.91 -20.11
N LEU A 12 -14.53 -50.59 -20.27
CA LEU A 12 -13.72 -49.95 -19.23
C LEU A 12 -14.10 -48.45 -19.19
N VAL A 13 -14.84 -48.03 -18.18
CA VAL A 13 -15.14 -46.61 -17.93
C VAL A 13 -13.97 -45.99 -17.16
N LEU A 14 -13.14 -45.22 -17.85
CA LEU A 14 -12.11 -44.38 -17.23
C LEU A 14 -12.76 -43.14 -16.60
N PHE A 15 -12.87 -43.13 -15.29
CA PHE A 15 -13.19 -41.91 -14.53
C PHE A 15 -11.97 -40.99 -14.53
N PHE A 16 -11.99 -39.94 -15.36
CA PHE A 16 -11.11 -38.81 -15.17
C PHE A 16 -11.63 -38.02 -13.98
N GLY A 17 -11.02 -38.19 -12.82
CA GLY A 17 -11.22 -37.33 -11.68
C GLY A 17 -10.67 -35.93 -12.03
N ALA A 18 -11.54 -34.97 -12.27
CA ALA A 18 -11.16 -33.56 -12.28
C ALA A 18 -10.73 -33.21 -10.85
N THR A 19 -9.43 -33.01 -10.64
CA THR A 19 -8.93 -32.37 -9.43
C THR A 19 -9.27 -30.89 -9.54
N ASP A 20 -10.40 -30.49 -8.97
CA ASP A 20 -10.68 -29.09 -8.68
C ASP A 20 -9.56 -28.59 -7.76
N LEU A 21 -8.59 -27.89 -8.35
CA LEU A 21 -7.66 -27.05 -7.60
C LEU A 21 -8.51 -25.95 -6.97
N CYS A 22 -8.97 -26.19 -5.76
CA CYS A 22 -9.60 -25.19 -4.91
C CYS A 22 -8.55 -24.08 -4.68
N HIS A 23 -8.57 -23.05 -5.53
CA HIS A 23 -7.85 -21.82 -5.26
C HIS A 23 -8.51 -21.23 -4.01
N ALA A 24 -7.82 -21.34 -2.87
CA ALA A 24 -8.26 -20.67 -1.66
C ALA A 24 -8.45 -19.16 -2.00
N GLN A 25 -9.70 -18.71 -2.03
CA GLN A 25 -10.01 -17.30 -2.23
C GLN A 25 -9.45 -16.54 -1.03
N ILE A 26 -8.43 -15.70 -1.28
CA ILE A 26 -7.89 -14.81 -0.25
C ILE A 26 -9.03 -13.87 0.18
N ALA A 27 -9.31 -13.85 1.48
CA ALA A 27 -10.35 -12.98 2.03
C ALA A 27 -10.06 -11.50 1.68
N PRO A 28 -11.08 -10.71 1.33
CA PRO A 28 -10.89 -9.29 1.05
C PRO A 28 -10.28 -8.57 2.25
N GLY A 29 -9.31 -7.69 2.01
CA GLY A 29 -8.71 -6.84 3.03
C GLY A 29 -9.81 -6.00 3.72
N LYS A 30 -9.81 -6.00 5.04
CA LYS A 30 -10.89 -5.46 5.88
C LYS A 30 -11.28 -4.01 5.54
N TYR A 31 -10.30 -3.19 5.17
CA TYR A 31 -10.52 -1.76 4.89
C TYR A 31 -10.20 -1.36 3.46
N ASN A 32 -9.86 -2.29 2.57
CA ASN A 32 -9.48 -1.98 1.20
C ASN A 32 -10.57 -1.24 0.43
N SER A 33 -11.85 -1.62 0.63
CA SER A 33 -12.97 -0.92 0.00
C SER A 33 -13.06 0.55 0.45
N VAL A 34 -12.78 0.83 1.73
CA VAL A 34 -12.78 2.21 2.25
C VAL A 34 -11.62 3.00 1.64
N ILE A 35 -10.43 2.40 1.50
CA ILE A 35 -9.27 3.03 0.84
C ILE A 35 -9.60 3.37 -0.61
N LEU A 36 -10.23 2.45 -1.35
CA LEU A 36 -10.68 2.69 -2.74
C LEU A 36 -11.74 3.80 -2.83
N ASP A 37 -12.65 3.91 -1.86
CA ASP A 37 -13.58 5.03 -1.76
C ASP A 37 -12.84 6.37 -1.61
N GLN A 38 -11.79 6.40 -0.76
CA GLN A 38 -11.00 7.62 -0.59
C GLN A 38 -10.22 7.97 -1.86
N ILE A 39 -9.69 7.01 -2.60
CA ILE A 39 -9.06 7.27 -3.90
C ILE A 39 -10.03 7.94 -4.87
N ARG A 40 -11.28 7.44 -4.95
CA ARG A 40 -12.32 8.03 -5.82
C ARG A 40 -12.67 9.48 -5.44
N ALA A 41 -12.51 9.83 -4.17
CA ALA A 41 -12.74 11.17 -3.63
C ALA A 41 -11.49 12.09 -3.68
N MET A 42 -10.35 11.60 -4.17
CA MET A 42 -9.15 12.43 -4.36
C MET A 42 -9.27 13.29 -5.63
N PRO A 43 -8.61 14.46 -5.66
CA PRO A 43 -8.52 15.25 -6.89
C PRO A 43 -7.75 14.49 -7.98
N SER A 44 -7.86 14.96 -9.21
CA SER A 44 -7.09 14.43 -10.34
C SER A 44 -6.09 15.47 -10.87
N GLY A 45 -4.94 15.03 -11.38
CA GLY A 45 -3.94 15.91 -11.96
C GLY A 45 -3.16 16.71 -10.91
N GLY A 46 -2.96 18.01 -11.11
CA GLY A 46 -2.30 18.89 -10.15
C GLY A 46 -0.76 18.89 -10.20
N ARG A 47 -0.15 18.17 -11.15
CA ARG A 47 1.29 18.01 -11.37
C ARG A 47 2.02 17.30 -10.23
N TYR A 48 3.12 16.65 -10.58
CA TYR A 48 4.06 16.05 -9.63
C TYR A 48 5.15 17.05 -9.22
N SER A 49 5.42 17.15 -7.92
CA SER A 49 6.57 17.88 -7.38
C SER A 49 6.92 17.40 -5.99
N ALA A 50 8.21 17.12 -5.74
CA ALA A 50 8.77 16.84 -4.41
C ALA A 50 9.50 18.06 -3.83
N SER A 51 9.15 19.26 -4.25
CA SER A 51 9.74 20.50 -3.78
C SER A 51 9.29 20.87 -2.36
N ARG A 52 10.06 21.77 -1.71
CA ARG A 52 9.67 22.34 -0.41
C ARG A 52 8.26 22.95 -0.44
N THR A 53 7.88 23.62 -1.53
CA THR A 53 6.55 24.18 -1.69
C THR A 53 5.47 23.10 -1.69
N ALA A 54 5.70 21.97 -2.35
CA ALA A 54 4.76 20.85 -2.32
C ALA A 54 4.63 20.25 -0.91
N THR A 55 5.74 20.16 -0.16
CA THR A 55 5.71 19.71 1.24
C THR A 55 4.91 20.68 2.13
N ILE A 56 5.09 21.99 1.98
CA ILE A 56 4.31 22.99 2.74
C ILE A 56 2.81 22.86 2.41
N ARG A 57 2.44 22.67 1.15
CA ARG A 57 1.05 22.45 0.74
C ARG A 57 0.48 21.15 1.30
N LEU A 58 1.27 20.10 1.31
CA LEU A 58 0.88 18.82 1.91
C LEU A 58 0.64 18.98 3.42
N GLN A 59 1.47 19.74 4.14
CA GLN A 59 1.27 20.04 5.56
C GLN A 59 -0.05 20.79 5.80
N ALA A 60 -0.38 21.74 4.92
CA ALA A 60 -1.63 22.51 5.02
C ALA A 60 -2.88 21.68 4.66
N ALA A 61 -2.71 20.55 3.97
CA ALA A 61 -3.82 19.70 3.55
C ALA A 61 -4.42 18.83 4.68
N ALA A 62 -3.72 18.68 5.80
CA ALA A 62 -4.22 17.97 6.96
C ALA A 62 -4.08 18.85 8.20
N HIS A 63 -5.17 19.11 8.88
CA HIS A 63 -5.18 19.95 10.08
C HIS A 63 -6.14 19.42 11.14
N PHE A 64 -5.91 19.88 12.36
CA PHE A 64 -6.70 19.50 13.50
C PHE A 64 -7.05 20.78 14.28
N GLU A 65 -8.31 21.14 14.25
CA GLU A 65 -8.79 22.38 14.86
C GLU A 65 -10.10 22.11 15.61
N SER A 66 -10.19 22.63 16.82
CA SER A 66 -11.40 22.53 17.66
C SER A 66 -11.93 21.08 17.84
N GLY A 67 -11.01 20.10 17.90
CA GLY A 67 -11.37 18.68 18.04
C GLY A 67 -11.75 18.00 16.71
N ILE A 68 -11.73 18.72 15.60
CA ILE A 68 -12.06 18.22 14.26
C ILE A 68 -10.76 17.98 13.48
N PHE A 69 -10.55 16.72 13.09
CA PHE A 69 -9.48 16.33 12.16
C PHE A 69 -10.03 16.43 10.73
N SER A 70 -9.38 17.20 9.88
CA SER A 70 -9.81 17.46 8.51
C SER A 70 -8.69 17.23 7.51
N VAL A 71 -9.04 16.68 6.35
CA VAL A 71 -8.11 16.41 5.25
C VAL A 71 -8.67 17.01 3.97
N LEU A 72 -7.94 17.98 3.41
CA LEU A 72 -8.27 18.72 2.20
C LEU A 72 -7.26 18.44 1.08
N PRO A 73 -7.39 17.35 0.32
CA PRO A 73 -6.38 16.91 -0.65
C PRO A 73 -6.08 17.94 -1.75
N ASP A 74 -7.06 18.78 -2.13
CA ASP A 74 -6.87 19.84 -3.14
C ASP A 74 -5.82 20.86 -2.73
N ALA A 75 -5.62 21.09 -1.43
CA ALA A 75 -4.59 21.98 -0.92
C ALA A 75 -3.16 21.43 -1.20
N ALA A 76 -2.99 20.12 -1.35
CA ALA A 76 -1.72 19.46 -1.59
C ALA A 76 -1.37 19.34 -3.09
N SER A 77 -1.55 20.37 -3.87
CA SER A 77 -1.19 20.40 -5.29
C SER A 77 -0.18 21.51 -5.58
N PRO A 78 0.97 21.22 -6.25
CA PRO A 78 1.43 19.93 -6.74
C PRO A 78 1.78 18.96 -5.60
N SER A 79 1.78 17.65 -5.90
CA SER A 79 1.95 16.59 -4.93
C SER A 79 3.07 15.60 -5.32
N TYR A 80 3.44 14.70 -4.40
CA TYR A 80 4.37 13.61 -4.65
C TYR A 80 3.84 12.30 -4.06
N CYS A 81 4.44 11.19 -4.46
CA CYS A 81 3.87 9.85 -4.27
C CYS A 81 3.56 9.50 -2.81
N SER A 82 4.52 9.65 -1.90
CA SER A 82 4.32 9.35 -0.47
C SER A 82 3.29 10.29 0.17
N GLY A 83 3.28 11.58 -0.21
CA GLY A 83 2.26 12.53 0.24
C GLY A 83 0.86 12.15 -0.22
N ALA A 84 0.71 11.76 -1.49
CA ALA A 84 -0.57 11.33 -2.05
C ALA A 84 -1.15 10.10 -1.32
N THR A 85 -0.33 9.07 -1.16
CA THR A 85 -0.75 7.83 -0.47
C THR A 85 -1.01 8.07 1.02
N TYR A 86 -0.25 8.97 1.66
CA TYR A 86 -0.50 9.35 3.03
C TYR A 86 -1.83 10.09 3.21
N LEU A 87 -2.18 11.02 2.30
CA LEU A 87 -3.49 11.68 2.34
C LEU A 87 -4.63 10.68 2.22
N VAL A 88 -4.52 9.66 1.36
CA VAL A 88 -5.52 8.58 1.29
C VAL A 88 -5.57 7.79 2.59
N PHE A 89 -4.42 7.49 3.19
CA PHE A 89 -4.36 6.81 4.49
C PHE A 89 -5.10 7.59 5.58
N ILE A 90 -4.77 8.88 5.80
CA ILE A 90 -5.41 9.68 6.85
C ILE A 90 -6.89 9.98 6.56
N LYS A 91 -7.29 10.10 5.28
CA LYS A 91 -8.71 10.15 4.89
C LYS A 91 -9.45 8.85 5.19
N THR A 92 -8.77 7.72 5.04
CA THR A 92 -9.34 6.42 5.45
C THR A 92 -9.58 6.39 6.95
N ILE A 93 -8.63 6.86 7.76
CA ILE A 93 -8.79 6.97 9.22
C ILE A 93 -9.96 7.91 9.58
N GLU A 94 -10.05 9.07 8.94
CA GLU A 94 -11.17 10.00 9.10
C GLU A 94 -12.52 9.34 8.78
N ALA A 95 -12.61 8.66 7.64
CA ALA A 95 -13.84 7.98 7.20
C ALA A 95 -14.26 6.84 8.15
N LEU A 96 -13.32 6.09 8.69
CA LEU A 96 -13.61 5.03 9.68
C LEU A 96 -14.10 5.62 11.01
N ARG A 97 -13.54 6.76 11.42
CA ARG A 97 -14.01 7.49 12.60
C ARG A 97 -15.41 8.05 12.39
N ALA A 98 -15.66 8.70 11.26
CA ALA A 98 -16.97 9.25 10.93
C ALA A 98 -18.08 8.18 10.90
N ARG A 99 -17.73 6.95 10.52
CA ARG A 99 -18.63 5.79 10.53
C ARG A 99 -18.77 5.13 11.92
N GLY A 100 -18.08 5.61 12.95
CA GLY A 100 -18.07 5.01 14.28
C GLY A 100 -17.33 3.66 14.37
N VAL A 101 -16.58 3.28 13.32
CA VAL A 101 -15.83 2.01 13.26
C VAL A 101 -14.50 2.12 14.01
N LEU A 102 -13.96 3.33 14.12
CA LEU A 102 -12.67 3.62 14.73
C LEU A 102 -12.80 4.75 15.75
N SER A 103 -12.28 4.53 16.95
CA SER A 103 -12.14 5.58 17.97
C SER A 103 -10.65 5.81 18.24
N LEU A 104 -10.19 7.03 18.08
CA LEU A 104 -8.83 7.47 18.40
C LEU A 104 -8.89 8.72 19.28
N ASN A 105 -8.01 8.78 20.27
CA ASN A 105 -7.90 9.95 21.13
C ASN A 105 -7.23 11.13 20.40
N TYR A 106 -7.34 12.31 21.00
CA TYR A 106 -6.80 13.56 20.48
C TYR A 106 -5.31 13.46 20.15
N ALA A 107 -4.50 12.96 21.07
CA ALA A 107 -3.05 12.88 20.90
C ALA A 107 -2.65 11.96 19.72
N THR A 108 -3.37 10.87 19.52
CA THR A 108 -3.15 10.00 18.34
C THR A 108 -3.45 10.74 17.02
N LEU A 109 -4.55 11.50 16.99
CA LEU A 109 -4.91 12.28 15.79
C LEU A 109 -3.89 13.38 15.49
N GLU A 110 -3.37 14.07 16.52
CA GLU A 110 -2.28 15.03 16.33
C GLU A 110 -1.01 14.41 15.74
N ASN A 111 -0.71 13.16 16.10
CA ASN A 111 0.43 12.43 15.53
C ASN A 111 0.27 12.08 14.04
N LEU A 112 -0.95 12.13 13.50
CA LEU A 112 -1.20 11.98 12.05
C LEU A 112 -0.84 13.23 11.24
N LEU A 113 -0.71 14.39 11.89
CA LEU A 113 -0.41 15.62 11.19
C LEU A 113 0.99 15.60 10.57
N ILE A 114 1.06 16.10 9.35
CA ILE A 114 2.31 16.32 8.64
C ILE A 114 2.93 17.61 9.17
N ARG A 115 4.06 17.47 9.84
CA ARG A 115 4.87 18.57 10.35
C ARG A 115 6.27 18.46 9.74
N ASN A 116 7.26 19.08 10.28
CA ASN A 116 8.65 18.97 9.78
C ASN A 116 9.38 17.68 10.26
N GLN A 117 8.67 16.56 10.38
CA GLN A 117 9.27 15.28 10.78
C GLN A 117 10.29 14.85 9.71
N ARG A 118 11.48 14.48 10.17
CA ARG A 118 12.51 13.85 9.35
C ARG A 118 12.20 12.39 9.13
N ASP A 119 12.89 11.75 8.20
CA ASP A 119 12.76 10.32 7.96
C ASP A 119 12.91 9.52 9.27
N GLY A 120 11.97 8.65 9.54
CA GLY A 120 11.89 7.86 10.76
C GLY A 120 11.21 8.55 11.95
N GLU A 121 10.93 9.86 11.92
CA GLU A 121 10.29 10.59 13.02
C GLU A 121 8.76 10.56 12.95
N GLY A 122 8.09 10.22 14.04
CA GLY A 122 6.63 10.21 14.11
C GLY A 122 5.99 9.26 13.07
N ILE A 123 4.73 9.46 12.77
CA ILE A 123 4.00 8.66 11.76
C ILE A 123 4.39 9.11 10.35
N TRP A 124 4.34 10.41 10.09
CA TRP A 124 4.64 10.95 8.78
C TRP A 124 6.09 10.67 8.34
N GLY A 125 7.07 10.92 9.19
CA GLY A 125 8.49 10.71 8.85
C GLY A 125 8.81 9.23 8.60
N ARG A 126 8.11 8.29 9.26
CA ARG A 126 8.21 6.86 8.93
C ARG A 126 7.59 6.58 7.56
N TRP A 127 6.38 7.06 7.33
CA TRP A 127 5.67 6.87 6.05
C TRP A 127 6.47 7.35 4.85
N ASN A 128 7.05 8.56 4.97
CA ASN A 128 7.74 9.25 3.88
C ASN A 128 9.20 8.80 3.68
N ALA A 129 9.76 8.06 4.63
CA ALA A 129 11.16 7.66 4.60
C ALA A 129 11.55 6.91 3.33
N ASN A 130 12.81 7.04 2.92
CA ASN A 130 13.42 6.17 1.93
C ASN A 130 13.31 4.69 2.36
N GLY A 131 13.44 3.79 1.41
CA GLY A 131 13.29 2.37 1.68
C GLY A 131 11.82 1.96 1.90
N PRO A 132 11.56 1.03 2.81
CA PRO A 132 10.24 0.46 3.02
C PRO A 132 9.38 1.28 4.02
N GLY A 133 9.47 2.62 4.03
CA GLY A 133 8.90 3.48 5.07
C GLY A 133 7.49 3.11 5.51
N THR A 134 6.53 3.01 4.57
CA THR A 134 5.14 2.61 4.86
C THR A 134 5.07 1.22 5.49
N ALA A 135 5.76 0.22 4.93
CA ALA A 135 5.74 -1.15 5.44
C ALA A 135 6.39 -1.24 6.83
N ARG A 136 7.45 -0.47 7.06
CA ARG A 136 8.08 -0.40 8.39
C ARG A 136 7.12 0.21 9.43
N LEU A 137 6.40 1.28 9.07
CA LEU A 137 5.37 1.86 9.94
C LEU A 137 4.27 0.83 10.26
N PHE A 138 3.80 0.08 9.26
CA PHE A 138 2.77 -0.95 9.46
C PHE A 138 3.24 -2.02 10.44
N HIS A 139 4.47 -2.49 10.31
CA HIS A 139 5.06 -3.46 11.23
C HIS A 139 5.25 -2.90 12.66
N GLU A 140 5.85 -1.71 12.82
CA GLU A 140 6.08 -1.11 14.15
C GLU A 140 4.80 -0.82 14.92
N MET A 141 3.77 -0.36 14.21
CA MET A 141 2.49 -0.01 14.84
C MET A 141 1.52 -1.21 14.83
N ASP A 142 1.89 -2.33 14.19
CA ASP A 142 1.00 -3.49 14.03
C ASP A 142 -0.34 -3.07 13.38
N LEU A 143 -0.24 -2.32 12.27
CA LEU A 143 -1.41 -1.81 11.55
C LEU A 143 -2.07 -2.85 10.64
N GLY A 144 -1.38 -3.96 10.40
CA GLY A 144 -1.78 -5.02 9.52
C GLY A 144 -0.58 -5.84 9.02
N GLU A 145 -0.70 -6.45 7.87
CA GLU A 145 0.33 -7.34 7.32
C GLU A 145 1.14 -6.69 6.20
N ASN A 146 2.42 -7.10 6.10
CA ASN A 146 3.29 -6.81 4.97
C ASN A 146 3.63 -8.10 4.23
N PHE A 147 3.71 -8.02 2.89
CA PHE A 147 4.07 -9.15 2.03
C PHE A 147 4.62 -8.63 0.69
N ASP A 148 5.26 -9.52 -0.10
CA ASP A 148 5.85 -9.16 -1.41
C ASP A 148 5.29 -10.01 -2.57
N ASP A 149 4.37 -10.94 -2.27
CA ASP A 149 3.73 -11.79 -3.27
C ASP A 149 2.54 -11.07 -3.94
N PHE A 150 2.66 -10.82 -5.25
CA PHE A 150 1.60 -10.23 -6.07
C PHE A 150 0.32 -11.09 -6.12
N ALA A 151 0.42 -12.41 -5.88
CA ALA A 151 -0.75 -13.28 -5.85
C ALA A 151 -1.64 -13.01 -4.63
N GLN A 152 -1.09 -12.46 -3.55
CA GLN A 152 -1.83 -12.08 -2.35
C GLN A 152 -2.36 -10.65 -2.43
N ALA A 153 -1.82 -9.81 -3.34
CA ALA A 153 -2.16 -8.41 -3.43
C ALA A 153 -3.60 -8.16 -3.89
N GLN A 154 -4.26 -7.23 -3.22
CA GLN A 154 -5.64 -6.85 -3.50
C GLN A 154 -5.77 -5.35 -3.77
N PRO A 155 -6.68 -4.92 -4.65
CA PRO A 155 -6.96 -3.50 -4.82
C PRO A 155 -7.22 -2.83 -3.47
N GLY A 156 -6.52 -1.71 -3.22
CA GLY A 156 -6.56 -0.98 -1.94
C GLY A 156 -5.37 -1.25 -1.02
N ASP A 157 -4.51 -2.24 -1.29
CA ASP A 157 -3.26 -2.41 -0.55
C ASP A 157 -2.32 -1.24 -0.85
N PHE A 158 -1.67 -0.69 0.17
CA PHE A 158 -0.54 0.22 -0.04
C PHE A 158 0.63 -0.56 -0.59
N MET A 159 1.40 0.04 -1.49
CA MET A 159 2.50 -0.64 -2.16
C MET A 159 3.70 0.29 -2.29
N LYS A 160 4.86 -0.17 -1.87
CA LYS A 160 6.13 0.45 -2.21
C LYS A 160 6.74 -0.29 -3.40
N ILE A 161 7.00 0.44 -4.48
CA ILE A 161 7.71 -0.06 -5.67
C ILE A 161 9.17 0.37 -5.58
N PHE A 162 10.08 -0.54 -5.90
CA PHE A 162 11.49 -0.28 -6.14
C PHE A 162 11.77 -0.53 -7.63
N TRP A 163 12.20 0.53 -8.33
CA TRP A 163 12.55 0.46 -9.76
C TRP A 163 13.98 -0.06 -10.00
N SER A 164 14.79 -0.13 -8.95
CA SER A 164 16.15 -0.65 -8.92
C SER A 164 16.34 -1.55 -7.71
N PRO A 165 17.40 -2.36 -7.65
CA PRO A 165 17.67 -3.22 -6.50
C PRO A 165 18.10 -2.46 -5.23
N GLU A 166 18.43 -1.18 -5.34
CA GLU A 166 18.87 -0.37 -4.22
C GLU A 166 17.69 -0.04 -3.29
N VAL A 167 17.95 -0.17 -1.97
CA VAL A 167 17.07 0.27 -0.89
C VAL A 167 17.79 1.32 -0.07
N GLY A 168 17.12 2.46 0.19
CA GLY A 168 17.69 3.57 0.94
C GLY A 168 18.43 4.55 0.05
N ARG A 169 19.70 4.85 0.38
CA ARG A 169 20.47 5.82 -0.39
C ARG A 169 20.54 5.44 -1.87
N SER A 170 20.19 6.38 -2.73
CA SER A 170 20.13 6.23 -4.20
C SER A 170 19.05 5.29 -4.70
N GLU A 171 18.05 4.95 -3.87
CA GLU A 171 16.92 4.20 -4.35
C GLU A 171 16.08 5.03 -5.32
N HIS A 172 15.51 4.35 -6.30
CA HIS A 172 14.44 4.86 -7.12
C HIS A 172 13.16 4.12 -6.70
N GLY A 173 12.32 4.78 -5.92
CA GLY A 173 11.13 4.19 -5.35
C GLY A 173 9.86 4.95 -5.68
N HIS A 174 8.71 4.32 -5.48
CA HIS A 174 7.41 4.94 -5.68
C HIS A 174 6.41 4.39 -4.66
N SER A 175 5.74 5.27 -3.93
CA SER A 175 4.65 4.89 -3.03
C SER A 175 3.33 5.00 -3.77
N VAL A 176 2.58 3.91 -3.80
CA VAL A 176 1.34 3.80 -4.58
C VAL A 176 0.27 3.03 -3.80
N ILE A 177 -0.96 3.04 -4.30
CA ILE A 177 -2.03 2.13 -3.86
C ILE A 177 -2.33 1.19 -5.03
N TYR A 178 -2.21 -0.09 -4.78
CA TYR A 178 -2.41 -1.14 -5.77
C TYR A 178 -3.88 -1.23 -6.20
N LEU A 179 -4.11 -1.38 -7.51
CA LEU A 179 -5.43 -1.48 -8.14
C LEU A 179 -5.66 -2.79 -8.91
N GLY A 180 -4.64 -3.65 -8.97
CA GLY A 180 -4.72 -4.92 -9.68
C GLY A 180 -3.70 -5.07 -10.79
N THR A 181 -3.75 -6.22 -11.44
CA THR A 181 -2.99 -6.51 -12.66
C THR A 181 -3.91 -6.63 -13.86
N GLU A 182 -3.37 -6.40 -15.04
CA GLU A 182 -4.06 -6.58 -16.31
C GLU A 182 -3.11 -7.13 -17.36
N LYS A 183 -3.63 -7.89 -18.31
CA LYS A 183 -2.84 -8.37 -19.47
C LYS A 183 -3.15 -7.51 -20.68
N ARG A 184 -2.09 -6.99 -21.33
CA ARG A 184 -2.16 -6.23 -22.59
C ARG A 184 -1.15 -6.82 -23.57
N ALA A 185 -1.61 -7.28 -24.74
CA ALA A 185 -0.75 -7.88 -25.78
C ALA A 185 0.20 -8.98 -25.21
N GLY A 186 -0.31 -9.84 -24.33
CA GLY A 186 0.47 -10.92 -23.71
C GLY A 186 1.39 -10.51 -22.56
N LEU A 187 1.55 -9.22 -22.27
CA LEU A 187 2.35 -8.69 -21.17
C LEU A 187 1.48 -8.37 -19.97
N GLU A 188 2.00 -8.65 -18.78
CA GLU A 188 1.36 -8.29 -17.52
C GLU A 188 1.73 -6.85 -17.14
N TYR A 189 0.71 -6.08 -16.75
CA TYR A 189 0.83 -4.71 -16.24
C TYR A 189 0.28 -4.63 -14.83
N VAL A 190 0.93 -3.84 -13.98
CA VAL A 190 0.46 -3.48 -12.65
C VAL A 190 -0.21 -2.11 -12.72
N ARG A 191 -1.47 -2.06 -12.28
CA ARG A 191 -2.23 -0.81 -12.14
C ARG A 191 -2.15 -0.32 -10.71
N PHE A 192 -1.98 0.97 -10.54
CA PHE A 192 -1.92 1.63 -9.23
C PHE A 192 -2.39 3.08 -9.32
N TRP A 193 -2.72 3.65 -8.17
CA TRP A 193 -3.00 5.07 -7.98
C TRP A 193 -1.91 5.72 -7.14
N SER A 194 -1.53 6.94 -7.48
CA SER A 194 -0.58 7.77 -6.72
C SER A 194 -0.54 9.20 -7.27
N SER A 195 0.39 10.03 -6.78
CA SER A 195 0.86 11.19 -7.54
C SER A 195 1.98 10.75 -8.47
N ASN A 196 1.79 10.90 -9.77
CA ASN A 196 2.63 10.36 -10.83
C ASN A 196 3.31 11.46 -11.65
N ILE A 197 4.57 11.26 -12.04
CA ILE A 197 5.28 12.16 -12.95
C ILE A 197 4.72 11.99 -14.37
N PRO A 198 4.40 13.10 -15.08
CA PRO A 198 4.40 14.51 -14.65
C PRO A 198 3.04 14.96 -14.07
N SER A 199 2.01 14.15 -14.17
CA SER A 199 0.59 14.51 -14.11
C SER A 199 0.07 14.84 -12.70
N GLY A 200 0.69 14.31 -11.63
CA GLY A 200 0.15 14.40 -10.27
C GLY A 200 -0.81 13.25 -9.94
N TYR A 201 -1.89 13.52 -9.24
CA TYR A 201 -2.86 12.53 -8.79
C TYR A 201 -3.52 11.77 -9.95
N GLY A 202 -3.53 10.46 -9.88
CA GLY A 202 -4.19 9.63 -10.86
C GLY A 202 -3.72 8.18 -10.89
N GLU A 203 -4.41 7.40 -11.71
CA GLU A 203 -4.03 6.02 -12.00
C GLU A 203 -2.89 5.94 -13.02
N LYS A 204 -2.09 4.90 -12.91
CA LYS A 204 -1.04 4.56 -13.86
C LYS A 204 -0.91 3.04 -13.96
N SER A 205 -0.50 2.58 -15.15
CA SER A 205 -0.12 1.18 -15.38
C SER A 205 1.32 1.11 -15.85
N VAL A 206 2.06 0.13 -15.37
CA VAL A 206 3.43 -0.15 -15.80
C VAL A 206 3.62 -1.65 -16.05
N PRO A 207 4.47 -2.06 -17.00
CA PRO A 207 4.81 -3.47 -17.15
C PRO A 207 5.32 -4.06 -15.84
N ARG A 208 4.82 -5.25 -15.44
CA ARG A 208 5.26 -5.96 -14.23
C ARG A 208 6.77 -6.18 -14.21
N SER A 209 7.36 -6.42 -15.37
CA SER A 209 8.81 -6.63 -15.55
C SER A 209 9.68 -5.40 -15.24
N LYS A 210 9.11 -4.21 -15.13
CA LYS A 210 9.83 -3.00 -14.71
C LYS A 210 9.94 -2.86 -13.19
N ILE A 211 9.13 -3.61 -12.43
CA ILE A 211 9.15 -3.59 -10.97
C ILE A 211 10.19 -4.60 -10.50
N VAL A 212 11.30 -4.12 -9.96
CA VAL A 212 12.37 -4.98 -9.45
C VAL A 212 11.93 -5.63 -8.15
N HIS A 213 11.47 -4.83 -7.18
CA HIS A 213 10.91 -5.29 -5.92
C HIS A 213 9.63 -4.51 -5.59
N ALA A 214 8.75 -5.13 -4.81
CA ALA A 214 7.58 -4.49 -4.25
C ALA A 214 7.30 -5.02 -2.85
N ILE A 215 6.86 -4.13 -1.95
CA ILE A 215 6.34 -4.48 -0.65
C ILE A 215 4.93 -3.94 -0.56
N PHE A 216 3.99 -4.81 -0.22
CA PHE A 216 2.60 -4.47 0.04
C PHE A 216 2.37 -4.32 1.54
N SER A 217 1.43 -3.45 1.91
CA SER A 217 0.98 -3.25 3.28
C SER A 217 -0.54 -3.18 3.29
N ARG A 218 -1.19 -4.15 3.93
CA ARG A 218 -2.64 -4.24 4.05
C ARG A 218 -3.09 -3.73 5.41
N LEU A 219 -4.02 -2.78 5.42
CA LEU A 219 -4.52 -2.18 6.65
C LEU A 219 -5.62 -3.05 7.28
N ASP A 220 -5.38 -3.56 8.49
CA ASP A 220 -6.32 -4.42 9.20
C ASP A 220 -6.62 -3.95 10.63
N ALA A 221 -5.72 -3.21 11.27
CA ALA A 221 -5.81 -2.79 12.66
C ALA A 221 -5.52 -1.29 12.87
N PRO A 222 -6.28 -0.36 12.26
CA PRO A 222 -6.03 1.08 12.35
C PRO A 222 -6.12 1.63 13.79
N ALA A 223 -6.78 0.95 14.72
CA ALA A 223 -6.83 1.33 16.13
C ALA A 223 -5.43 1.31 16.78
N ASN A 224 -4.53 0.50 16.27
CA ASN A 224 -3.15 0.39 16.74
C ASN A 224 -2.30 1.64 16.45
N LEU A 225 -2.82 2.64 15.73
CA LEU A 225 -2.19 3.97 15.61
C LEU A 225 -1.93 4.63 16.97
N SER A 226 -2.66 4.26 18.01
CA SER A 226 -2.40 4.71 19.39
C SER A 226 -1.03 4.30 19.92
N ARG A 227 -0.41 3.26 19.36
CA ARG A 227 0.95 2.82 19.71
C ARG A 227 2.00 3.88 19.36
N ALA A 228 1.71 4.79 18.43
CA ALA A 228 2.60 5.90 18.11
C ALA A 228 2.89 6.83 19.29
N LEU A 229 2.03 6.84 20.31
CA LEU A 229 2.22 7.63 21.54
C LEU A 229 3.33 7.07 22.45
N THR A 230 3.63 5.79 22.33
CA THR A 230 4.63 5.08 23.16
C THR A 230 5.80 4.53 22.37
N ALA A 231 5.72 4.58 21.05
CA ALA A 231 6.80 4.17 20.18
C ALA A 231 8.04 5.07 20.31
N PRO A 232 9.24 4.57 20.03
CA PRO A 232 10.42 5.41 19.94
C PRO A 232 10.18 6.61 19.04
N PRO A 233 10.62 7.83 19.42
CA PRO A 233 10.37 9.04 18.65
C PRO A 233 10.95 8.95 17.22
N VAL A 234 12.02 8.17 17.04
CA VAL A 234 12.72 7.98 15.77
C VAL A 234 12.95 6.49 15.52
N ASP A 235 12.53 5.99 14.36
CA ASP A 235 13.02 4.71 13.82
C ASP A 235 14.43 4.91 13.24
N LYS A 236 15.44 4.33 13.92
CA LYS A 236 16.84 4.50 13.54
C LYS A 236 17.18 3.86 12.19
N TYR A 237 16.49 2.78 11.82
CA TYR A 237 16.70 2.13 10.52
C TYR A 237 16.27 3.07 9.40
N LEU A 238 15.04 3.58 9.45
CA LEU A 238 14.53 4.50 8.44
C LEU A 238 15.33 5.81 8.38
N ALA A 239 15.66 6.39 9.52
CA ALA A 239 16.47 7.61 9.60
C ALA A 239 17.87 7.43 8.98
N GLY A 240 18.42 6.21 9.03
CA GLY A 240 19.72 5.89 8.42
C GLY A 240 19.69 5.79 6.89
N LEU A 241 18.56 5.42 6.31
CA LEU A 241 18.43 5.09 4.87
C LEU A 241 18.65 6.27 3.91
N LEU A 242 18.58 7.50 4.37
CA LEU A 242 18.98 8.67 3.57
C LEU A 242 20.48 8.62 3.21
N ASN A 243 21.32 8.07 4.09
CA ASN A 243 22.78 8.10 3.98
C ASN A 243 23.39 6.70 3.79
N SER A 244 22.64 5.64 4.05
CA SER A 244 23.08 4.25 3.94
C SER A 244 22.21 3.46 2.95
N ARG A 245 22.75 2.33 2.50
CA ARG A 245 22.02 1.33 1.71
C ARG A 245 21.65 0.16 2.61
N SER A 246 20.55 -0.47 2.27
CA SER A 246 20.08 -1.73 2.83
C SER A 246 19.88 -2.73 1.70
N SER A 247 19.95 -4.02 1.99
CA SER A 247 19.50 -5.04 1.05
C SER A 247 17.97 -5.14 1.08
N TYR A 248 17.39 -5.70 0.02
CA TYR A 248 15.95 -5.96 0.00
C TYR A 248 15.54 -6.97 1.08
N GLU A 249 16.36 -8.00 1.33
CA GLU A 249 16.10 -8.98 2.37
C GLU A 249 16.17 -8.38 3.79
N GLU A 250 17.12 -7.47 4.03
CA GLU A 250 17.13 -6.72 5.28
C GLU A 250 15.88 -5.85 5.43
N ALA A 251 15.47 -5.17 4.36
CA ALA A 251 14.25 -4.36 4.36
C ALA A 251 13.00 -5.20 4.68
N LYS A 252 12.88 -6.40 4.10
CA LYS A 252 11.82 -7.36 4.41
C LYS A 252 11.83 -7.76 5.89
N ALA A 253 12.97 -8.19 6.40
CA ALA A 253 13.12 -8.57 7.81
C ALA A 253 12.75 -7.43 8.76
N LYS A 254 13.13 -6.17 8.43
CA LYS A 254 12.74 -4.98 9.21
C LYS A 254 11.23 -4.68 9.14
N CYS A 255 10.54 -5.20 8.14
CA CYS A 255 9.09 -5.06 7.96
C CYS A 255 8.29 -6.28 8.44
N GLY A 256 8.94 -7.25 9.11
CA GLY A 256 8.28 -8.43 9.68
C GLY A 256 7.89 -9.50 8.64
N MET A 257 8.59 -9.54 7.52
CA MET A 257 8.41 -10.54 6.46
C MET A 257 9.50 -11.61 6.48
#